data_460f65403553e0791959cb26c895e219
#
_entry.id   460f65403553e0791959cb26c895e219
#
_cell.length_a   1.000
_cell.length_b   1.000
_cell.length_c   1.000
_cell.angle_alpha   90.00
_cell.angle_beta   90.00
_cell.angle_gamma   90.00
#
_symmetry.space_group_name_H-M   'P 1'
#
loop_
_entity.id
_entity.type
_entity.pdbx_description
1 polymer ?
#
loop_
_entity_poly.entity_id
_entity_poly.type
_entity_poly.pdbx_seq_one_letter_code
_entity_poly.pdbx_strand_id
1 'polypeptide(L)'
;LAGDGLGKADLTCLENLLKEDPSNKFLSTVLARENQHELCVLARKFPNLMIFGCWWFVNNPSIVEEITRERIELLGLGMIPQHSDARVMDQLIYKWAHSRQIITSILVEKYSILLDSGWKINESEIERDVEKLLSNNFTHFLSS
;
A
#
# COMPACT_ATOMS: atom_id res chain seq x y z
N LEU A 1 3.18 -11.97 25.90
CA LEU A 1 4.16 -12.60 25.09
C LEU A 1 5.51 -11.98 25.42
N ALA A 2 6.09 -12.50 26.49
CA ALA A 2 7.32 -11.98 27.08
C ALA A 2 8.56 -12.41 26.27
N GLY A 3 8.67 -12.00 25.04
CA GLY A 3 9.78 -12.34 24.17
C GLY A 3 9.84 -11.49 22.90
N ASP A 4 8.75 -10.78 22.61
CA ASP A 4 8.68 -9.91 21.44
C ASP A 4 9.37 -8.58 21.77
N GLY A 5 10.61 -8.45 21.33
CA GLY A 5 11.35 -7.19 21.44
C GLY A 5 10.96 -6.24 20.31
N LEU A 6 11.12 -4.95 20.54
CA LEU A 6 11.06 -3.95 19.50
C LEU A 6 12.41 -3.94 18.77
N GLY A 7 12.47 -4.54 17.59
CA GLY A 7 13.63 -4.53 16.72
C GLY A 7 13.48 -3.50 15.60
N LYS A 8 14.60 -2.90 15.19
CA LYS A 8 14.65 -2.10 13.97
C LYS A 8 14.70 -3.06 12.77
N ALA A 9 13.76 -2.96 11.85
CA ALA A 9 13.79 -3.73 10.62
C ALA A 9 14.92 -3.20 9.71
N ASP A 10 15.72 -4.12 9.17
CA ASP A 10 16.73 -3.83 8.15
C ASP A 10 16.23 -4.40 6.81
N LEU A 11 15.92 -3.53 5.86
CA LEU A 11 15.40 -3.93 4.56
C LEU A 11 16.49 -4.41 3.58
N THR A 12 17.77 -4.35 3.97
CA THR A 12 18.87 -4.92 3.18
C THR A 12 18.68 -6.41 2.91
N CYS A 13 18.17 -7.14 3.89
CA CYS A 13 17.84 -8.57 3.71
C CYS A 13 16.76 -8.79 2.65
N LEU A 14 15.73 -7.94 2.63
CA LEU A 14 14.69 -7.99 1.61
C LEU A 14 15.26 -7.64 0.23
N GLU A 15 16.08 -6.60 0.13
CA GLU A 15 16.73 -6.22 -1.12
C GLU A 15 17.58 -7.37 -1.70
N ASN A 16 18.37 -8.05 -0.87
CA ASN A 16 19.15 -9.19 -1.30
C ASN A 16 18.28 -10.34 -1.80
N LEU A 17 17.21 -10.66 -1.08
CA LEU A 17 16.26 -11.68 -1.48
C LEU A 17 15.61 -11.36 -2.84
N LEU A 18 15.21 -10.13 -3.08
CA LEU A 18 14.62 -9.70 -4.34
C LEU A 18 15.59 -9.82 -5.53
N LYS A 19 16.90 -9.62 -5.28
CA LYS A 19 17.96 -9.76 -6.29
C LYS A 19 18.30 -11.22 -6.58
N GLU A 20 18.34 -12.04 -5.55
CA GLU A 20 18.73 -13.45 -5.66
C GLU A 20 17.64 -14.29 -6.32
N ASP A 21 16.38 -13.91 -6.14
CA ASP A 21 15.24 -14.65 -6.66
C ASP A 21 14.25 -13.76 -7.44
N PRO A 22 14.66 -13.26 -8.61
CA PRO A 22 13.84 -12.34 -9.41
C PRO A 22 12.60 -12.99 -10.03
N SER A 23 12.55 -14.33 -10.09
CA SER A 23 11.42 -15.08 -10.62
C SER A 23 10.27 -15.25 -9.63
N ASN A 24 10.57 -15.16 -8.33
CA ASN A 24 9.56 -15.21 -7.29
C ASN A 24 8.96 -13.83 -6.99
N LYS A 25 7.70 -13.86 -6.59
CA LYS A 25 6.95 -12.65 -6.25
C LYS A 25 6.79 -12.54 -4.75
N PHE A 26 7.05 -11.35 -4.26
CA PHE A 26 7.06 -11.05 -2.84
C PHE A 26 6.00 -10.01 -2.52
N LEU A 27 5.17 -10.32 -1.53
CA LEU A 27 4.27 -9.38 -0.90
C LEU A 27 4.86 -8.99 0.45
N SER A 28 5.10 -7.71 0.65
CA SER A 28 5.71 -7.24 1.89
C SER A 28 4.96 -6.08 2.51
N THR A 29 4.97 -6.05 3.80
CA THR A 29 4.58 -4.91 4.63
C THR A 29 5.56 -4.78 5.77
N VAL A 30 5.77 -3.57 6.25
CA VAL A 30 6.61 -3.29 7.41
C VAL A 30 5.82 -2.57 8.47
N LEU A 31 6.16 -2.85 9.72
CA LEU A 31 5.47 -2.27 10.86
C LEU A 31 5.96 -0.86 11.17
N ALA A 32 7.28 -0.65 11.11
CA ALA A 32 7.88 0.60 11.50
C ALA A 32 7.62 1.69 10.47
N ARG A 33 7.18 2.87 10.95
CA ARG A 33 6.97 4.05 10.12
C ARG A 33 8.25 4.45 9.39
N GLU A 34 9.38 4.33 10.04
CA GLU A 34 10.70 4.70 9.54
C GLU A 34 11.13 3.91 8.30
N ASN A 35 10.61 2.70 8.14
CA ASN A 35 10.93 1.84 6.99
C ASN A 35 10.00 2.02 5.78
N GLN A 36 8.93 2.82 5.89
CA GLN A 36 7.92 2.93 4.83
C GLN A 36 8.51 3.50 3.54
N HIS A 37 9.29 4.57 3.63
CA HIS A 37 9.90 5.17 2.47
C HIS A 37 10.89 4.21 1.77
N GLU A 38 11.76 3.56 2.52
CA GLU A 38 12.72 2.60 1.96
C GLU A 38 12.01 1.43 1.29
N LEU A 39 10.94 0.91 1.89
CA LEU A 39 10.12 -0.14 1.29
C LEU A 39 9.48 0.32 -0.03
N CYS A 40 8.99 1.56 -0.10
CA CYS A 40 8.46 2.14 -1.33
C CYS A 40 9.53 2.25 -2.42
N VAL A 41 10.76 2.65 -2.06
CA VAL A 41 11.88 2.71 -3.00
C VAL A 41 12.22 1.32 -3.53
N LEU A 42 12.23 0.31 -2.68
CA LEU A 42 12.45 -1.08 -3.11
C LEU A 42 11.34 -1.55 -4.06
N ALA A 43 10.07 -1.33 -3.72
CA ALA A 43 8.96 -1.73 -4.58
C ALA A 43 8.96 -1.02 -5.95
N ARG A 44 9.48 0.21 -6.01
CA ARG A 44 9.66 0.91 -7.29
C ARG A 44 10.80 0.35 -8.13
N LYS A 45 11.84 -0.17 -7.49
CA LYS A 45 13.01 -0.73 -8.18
C LYS A 45 12.85 -2.18 -8.58
N PHE A 46 12.14 -2.96 -7.79
CA PHE A 46 12.01 -4.40 -7.94
C PHE A 46 10.59 -4.78 -8.36
N PRO A 47 10.36 -5.16 -9.63
CA PRO A 47 9.03 -5.51 -10.12
C PRO A 47 8.44 -6.78 -9.49
N ASN A 48 9.26 -7.59 -8.85
CA ASN A 48 8.86 -8.76 -8.11
C ASN A 48 8.44 -8.48 -6.66
N LEU A 49 8.43 -7.21 -6.24
CA LEU A 49 7.92 -6.77 -4.93
C LEU A 49 6.66 -5.95 -5.08
N MET A 50 5.61 -6.32 -4.35
CA MET A 50 4.43 -5.49 -4.15
C MET A 50 4.21 -5.22 -2.67
N ILE A 51 3.96 -3.96 -2.33
CA ILE A 51 3.61 -3.55 -0.97
C ILE A 51 2.13 -3.81 -0.74
N PHE A 52 1.80 -4.30 0.44
CA PHE A 52 0.41 -4.48 0.84
C PHE A 52 0.12 -3.93 2.24
N GLY A 53 -1.10 -3.42 2.37
CA GLY A 53 -1.75 -3.13 3.63
C GLY A 53 -1.11 -2.06 4.51
N CYS A 54 -1.89 -1.72 5.52
CA CYS A 54 -1.52 -0.84 6.63
C CYS A 54 -2.10 -1.41 7.95
N TRP A 55 -2.04 -2.71 8.14
CA TRP A 55 -2.78 -3.41 9.18
C TRP A 55 -2.50 -2.95 10.61
N TRP A 56 -1.26 -2.69 10.97
CA TRP A 56 -0.91 -2.16 12.28
C TRP A 56 -1.33 -0.71 12.50
N PHE A 57 -1.41 0.05 11.41
CA PHE A 57 -1.73 1.47 11.48
C PHE A 57 -3.23 1.74 11.50
N VAL A 58 -4.07 0.72 11.35
CA VAL A 58 -5.53 0.89 11.22
C VAL A 58 -6.15 1.63 12.41
N ASN A 59 -5.51 1.56 13.58
CA ASN A 59 -5.93 2.30 14.78
C ASN A 59 -5.22 3.67 14.92
N ASN A 60 -4.43 4.06 13.92
CA ASN A 60 -3.72 5.34 13.90
C ASN A 60 -3.99 6.07 12.57
N PRO A 61 -5.09 6.83 12.48
CA PRO A 61 -5.53 7.46 11.23
C PRO A 61 -4.47 8.34 10.56
N SER A 62 -3.71 9.10 11.35
CA SER A 62 -2.66 9.98 10.82
C SER A 62 -1.53 9.23 10.15
N ILE A 63 -1.14 8.08 10.68
CA ILE A 63 -0.10 7.23 10.06
C ILE A 63 -0.66 6.52 8.82
N VAL A 64 -1.90 6.05 8.85
CA VAL A 64 -2.54 5.46 7.67
C VAL A 64 -2.62 6.46 6.53
N GLU A 65 -2.99 7.71 6.82
CA GLU A 65 -3.04 8.79 5.84
C GLU A 65 -1.65 9.09 5.28
N GLU A 66 -0.65 9.32 6.13
CA GLU A 66 0.73 9.61 5.74
C GLU A 66 1.29 8.54 4.81
N ILE A 67 1.21 7.27 5.23
CA ILE A 67 1.76 6.15 4.48
C ILE A 67 1.01 5.91 3.17
N THR A 68 -0.30 6.04 3.15
CA THR A 68 -1.08 5.89 1.91
C THR A 68 -0.71 6.98 0.91
N ARG A 69 -0.56 8.21 1.37
CA ARG A 69 -0.11 9.35 0.56
C ARG A 69 1.28 9.10 -0.05
N GLU A 70 2.24 8.73 0.78
CA GLU A 70 3.61 8.42 0.36
C GLU A 70 3.65 7.32 -0.70
N ARG A 71 2.91 6.23 -0.47
CA ARG A 71 2.83 5.11 -1.40
C ARG A 71 2.20 5.51 -2.73
N ILE A 72 1.14 6.31 -2.74
CA ILE A 72 0.53 6.82 -3.98
C ILE A 72 1.52 7.72 -4.73
N GLU A 73 2.25 8.57 -4.04
CA GLU A 73 3.23 9.48 -4.65
C GLU A 73 4.42 8.73 -5.26
N LEU A 74 4.90 7.67 -4.63
CA LEU A 74 6.06 6.90 -5.09
C LEU A 74 5.70 5.77 -6.07
N LEU A 75 4.58 5.11 -5.88
CA LEU A 75 4.20 3.90 -6.61
C LEU A 75 2.98 4.09 -7.52
N GLY A 76 2.30 5.23 -7.42
CA GLY A 76 1.01 5.43 -8.06
C GLY A 76 0.00 4.41 -7.55
N LEU A 77 -0.61 3.67 -8.48
CA LEU A 77 -1.59 2.62 -8.14
C LEU A 77 -0.97 1.22 -8.02
N GLY A 78 0.37 1.11 -8.05
CA GLY A 78 1.08 -0.18 -8.06
C GLY A 78 1.26 -0.82 -6.68
N MET A 79 0.19 -0.86 -5.86
CA MET A 79 0.20 -1.40 -4.51
C MET A 79 -1.15 -1.99 -4.12
N ILE A 80 -1.20 -2.68 -2.99
CA ILE A 80 -2.43 -3.07 -2.32
C ILE A 80 -2.58 -2.14 -1.10
N PRO A 81 -3.54 -1.19 -1.10
CA PRO A 81 -3.54 -0.10 -0.13
C PRO A 81 -3.90 -0.55 1.28
N GLN A 82 -4.64 -1.65 1.41
CA GLN A 82 -5.17 -2.12 2.68
C GLN A 82 -5.31 -3.63 2.72
N HIS A 83 -5.02 -4.21 3.90
CA HIS A 83 -5.56 -5.50 4.34
C HIS A 83 -6.05 -5.38 5.77
N SER A 84 -7.01 -6.20 6.16
CA SER A 84 -7.70 -5.99 7.44
C SER A 84 -6.96 -6.56 8.64
N ASP A 85 -6.23 -7.66 8.47
CA ASP A 85 -5.77 -8.48 9.61
C ASP A 85 -6.87 -8.68 10.66
N ALA A 86 -8.10 -8.91 10.18
CA ALA A 86 -9.25 -9.04 11.04
C ALA A 86 -9.31 -10.45 11.63
N ARG A 87 -9.50 -10.52 12.95
CA ARG A 87 -9.69 -11.79 13.68
C ARG A 87 -11.16 -12.14 13.86
N VAL A 88 -12.04 -11.15 13.73
CA VAL A 88 -13.50 -11.29 13.82
C VAL A 88 -14.18 -10.42 12.77
N MET A 89 -15.41 -10.77 12.38
CA MET A 89 -16.15 -10.11 11.30
C MET A 89 -16.36 -8.61 11.54
N ASP A 90 -16.64 -8.19 12.75
CA ASP A 90 -16.84 -6.79 13.10
C ASP A 90 -15.59 -5.94 12.80
N GLN A 91 -14.41 -6.49 13.08
CA GLN A 91 -13.15 -5.82 12.74
C GLN A 91 -12.97 -5.67 11.23
N LEU A 92 -13.42 -6.63 10.43
CA LEU A 92 -13.36 -6.55 8.98
C LEU A 92 -14.16 -5.35 8.46
N ILE A 93 -15.42 -5.24 8.90
CA ILE A 93 -16.31 -4.14 8.49
C ILE A 93 -15.72 -2.78 8.90
N TYR A 94 -15.35 -2.65 10.17
CA TYR A 94 -14.78 -1.40 10.70
C TYR A 94 -13.49 -0.99 9.99
N LYS A 95 -12.53 -1.90 9.87
CA LYS A 95 -11.22 -1.60 9.29
C LYS A 95 -11.33 -1.19 7.82
N TRP A 96 -12.17 -1.87 7.04
CA TRP A 96 -12.40 -1.51 5.65
C TRP A 96 -13.11 -0.17 5.49
N ALA A 97 -14.13 0.11 6.30
CA ALA A 97 -14.83 1.39 6.27
C ALA A 97 -13.86 2.56 6.56
N HIS A 98 -13.04 2.41 7.59
CA HIS A 98 -12.06 3.40 8.00
C HIS A 98 -10.99 3.65 6.90
N SER A 99 -10.41 2.59 6.39
CA SER A 99 -9.37 2.69 5.35
C SER A 99 -9.89 3.29 4.05
N ARG A 100 -11.10 2.91 3.62
CA ARG A 100 -11.72 3.50 2.43
C ARG A 100 -11.91 4.99 2.56
N GLN A 101 -12.32 5.48 3.72
CA GLN A 101 -12.49 6.91 3.96
C GLN A 101 -11.17 7.67 3.75
N ILE A 102 -10.08 7.17 4.31
CA ILE A 102 -8.76 7.79 4.18
C ILE A 102 -8.27 7.72 2.73
N ILE A 103 -8.34 6.54 2.11
CA ILE A 103 -7.91 6.33 0.73
C ILE A 103 -8.69 7.26 -0.22
N THR A 104 -10.01 7.36 -0.03
CA THR A 104 -10.85 8.24 -0.85
C THR A 104 -10.43 9.70 -0.73
N SER A 105 -10.17 10.20 0.48
CA SER A 105 -9.71 11.58 0.68
C SER A 105 -8.41 11.88 -0.06
N ILE A 106 -7.46 10.95 -0.01
CA ILE A 106 -6.18 11.10 -0.70
C ILE A 106 -6.35 11.04 -2.22
N LEU A 107 -7.15 10.10 -2.74
CA LEU A 107 -7.41 10.01 -4.18
C LEU A 107 -8.08 11.27 -4.72
N VAL A 108 -9.09 11.79 -4.02
CA VAL A 108 -9.77 13.05 -4.39
C VAL A 108 -8.77 14.19 -4.48
N GLU A 109 -7.89 14.33 -3.49
CA GLU A 109 -6.83 15.36 -3.51
C GLU A 109 -5.90 15.17 -4.72
N LYS A 110 -5.42 13.95 -4.97
CA LYS A 110 -4.48 13.69 -6.08
C LYS A 110 -5.14 13.92 -7.45
N TYR A 111 -6.37 13.49 -7.64
CA TYR A 111 -7.10 13.78 -8.88
C TYR A 111 -7.38 15.27 -9.05
N SER A 112 -7.69 16.00 -7.97
CA SER A 112 -7.86 17.45 -8.03
C SER A 112 -6.59 18.15 -8.53
N ILE A 113 -5.43 17.77 -8.01
CA ILE A 113 -4.13 18.30 -8.45
C ILE A 113 -3.90 18.03 -9.94
N LEU A 114 -4.24 16.83 -10.43
CA LEU A 114 -4.12 16.49 -11.85
C LEU A 114 -5.07 17.34 -12.72
N LEU A 115 -6.32 17.49 -12.31
CA LEU A 115 -7.30 18.32 -13.01
C LEU A 115 -6.85 19.80 -13.06
N ASP A 116 -6.37 20.34 -11.95
CA ASP A 116 -5.85 21.71 -11.85
C ASP A 116 -4.62 21.92 -12.75
N SER A 117 -3.83 20.89 -12.97
CA SER A 117 -2.69 20.92 -13.90
C SER A 117 -3.07 20.75 -15.38
N GLY A 118 -4.37 20.63 -15.69
CA GLY A 118 -4.90 20.55 -17.03
C GLY A 118 -5.11 19.14 -17.58
N TRP A 119 -4.95 18.10 -16.78
CA TRP A 119 -5.28 16.73 -17.20
C TRP A 119 -6.79 16.58 -17.35
N LYS A 120 -7.17 15.83 -18.38
CA LYS A 120 -8.58 15.47 -18.60
C LYS A 120 -8.80 14.07 -18.07
N ILE A 121 -9.48 13.97 -16.95
CA ILE A 121 -9.79 12.71 -16.29
C ILE A 121 -11.32 12.55 -16.34
N ASN A 122 -11.79 11.39 -16.77
CA ASN A 122 -13.21 11.05 -16.79
C ASN A 122 -13.56 10.00 -15.71
N GLU A 123 -14.83 9.83 -15.46
CA GLU A 123 -15.35 8.93 -14.44
C GLU A 123 -14.87 7.48 -14.62
N SER A 124 -14.90 6.98 -15.86
CA SER A 124 -14.48 5.60 -16.14
C SER A 124 -12.99 5.34 -15.90
N GLU A 125 -12.15 6.36 -16.01
CA GLU A 125 -10.73 6.26 -15.64
C GLU A 125 -10.56 6.18 -14.12
N ILE A 126 -11.33 6.96 -13.38
CA ILE A 126 -11.32 6.91 -11.91
C ILE A 126 -11.84 5.55 -11.42
N GLU A 127 -12.94 5.05 -11.96
CA GLU A 127 -13.49 3.72 -11.64
C GLU A 127 -12.46 2.62 -11.89
N ARG A 128 -11.85 2.60 -13.06
CA ARG A 128 -10.79 1.64 -13.42
C ARG A 128 -9.64 1.70 -12.41
N ASP A 129 -9.21 2.88 -12.03
CA ASP A 129 -8.08 3.08 -11.12
C ASP A 129 -8.42 2.64 -9.68
N VAL A 130 -9.65 2.88 -9.24
CA VAL A 130 -10.16 2.40 -7.95
C VAL A 130 -10.27 0.88 -7.94
N GLU A 131 -10.81 0.27 -9.00
CA GLU A 131 -10.88 -1.19 -9.14
C GLU A 131 -9.48 -1.81 -9.15
N LYS A 132 -8.55 -1.20 -9.88
CA LYS A 132 -7.16 -1.64 -9.89
C LYS A 132 -6.56 -1.63 -8.50
N LEU A 133 -6.73 -0.53 -7.77
CA LEU A 133 -6.16 -0.34 -6.45
C LEU A 133 -6.77 -1.29 -5.40
N LEU A 134 -8.09 -1.47 -5.41
CA LEU A 134 -8.81 -2.23 -4.38
C LEU A 134 -8.97 -3.73 -4.69
N SER A 135 -8.78 -4.16 -5.94
CA SER A 135 -9.03 -5.54 -6.36
C SER A 135 -7.97 -6.08 -7.31
N ASN A 136 -7.80 -5.44 -8.47
CA ASN A 136 -7.13 -6.06 -9.61
C ASN A 136 -5.60 -6.18 -9.47
N ASN A 137 -4.97 -5.30 -8.71
CA ASN A 137 -3.51 -5.30 -8.54
C ASN A 137 -2.98 -6.62 -7.99
N PHE A 138 -3.65 -7.16 -6.97
CA PHE A 138 -3.24 -8.41 -6.35
C PHE A 138 -3.27 -9.57 -7.36
N THR A 139 -4.41 -9.73 -8.03
CA THR A 139 -4.60 -10.80 -9.01
C THR A 139 -3.63 -10.67 -10.18
N HIS A 140 -3.46 -9.45 -10.69
CA HIS A 140 -2.53 -9.19 -11.78
C HIS A 140 -1.07 -9.46 -11.37
N PHE A 141 -0.67 -9.03 -10.20
CA PHE A 141 0.69 -9.27 -9.69
C PHE A 141 1.00 -10.75 -9.55
N LEU A 142 0.04 -11.57 -9.11
CA LEU A 142 0.27 -13.01 -8.98
C LEU A 142 0.31 -13.74 -10.33
N SER A 143 -0.38 -13.22 -11.34
CA SER A 143 -0.50 -13.86 -12.66
C SER A 143 0.52 -13.38 -13.70
N SER A 144 1.20 -12.27 -13.44
CA SER A 144 2.28 -11.72 -14.27
C SER A 144 3.62 -12.33 -13.90
#